data_ea88b73ce461897842593fc9e57898b9
#
_entry.id   ea88b73ce461897842593fc9e57898b9
#
_cell.length_a   1.000
_cell.length_b   1.000
_cell.length_c   1.000
_cell.angle_alpha   90.00
_cell.angle_beta   90.00
_cell.angle_gamma   90.00
#
_symmetry.space_group_name_H-M   'P 1'
#
loop_
_entity.id
_entity.type
_entity.pdbx_description
1 polymer ?
#
loop_
_entity_poly.entity_id
_entity_poly.type
_entity_poly.pdbx_seq_one_letter_code
_entity_poly.pdbx_strand_id
1 'polypeptide(L)'
;MKKIIILLFPFFLIHCPIFSQSVEVYPSNWWVGMKWNRPQLMLHGNNIASQTITLTPYIGVKLLKVNKVENSNYLFLDLQITANAKPGKLEFKTSSPGGENSTIQFELKQRRPGNGTAFAQGVTSKDFVYLLMPDRFSNGDPTNDRIPGMRDQSLNRDSIFTRHGGDFQGVINHLDYLKDLGVTTVWMTPVIENDMPNRTEHGYAFTNHYRIEPRFGGAGMYKKLSDELHKRGMKLMQDAVYNHVGLYHFTVQDPPMKDWLHQWSNYTQTTYKDQTIFDPHASNADRKQMQDGWFTRQMPDMNQSNPYVSNFLIQHAIWCIEEFGVDGWRIDTYIYCDLNFMNKCNKALVDEYPRITMFGETWVHGVPNQSYFCENNYNTSFKSNLQATTDFQTLFYGIQPSINENFGWTEGVNKLYTTTSQDFLYKNPMREVIFLDNHDLPRFYSVVGEDTTKYKMGLAWLLTFRGVPQLYYGDEILMTGFTNPDGNVRLDFKGGWPGDAQNKFTKEGRTEKEENIFQYLRRFANFRKNSSAITTGKLMQYVPRDGVYVYFRYDDKQTVMCVMNTNNNSSTFDLSRFSERMQGFTKAYDVATGVEFNLEPKLTIGGKYLLVMELRK
;
A
#
# COMPACT_ATOMS: atom_id res chain seq x y z
N MET A 1 36.49 72.86 39.11
CA MET A 1 36.66 72.24 37.81
C MET A 1 35.98 70.84 37.85
N LYS A 2 34.76 70.76 37.29
CA LYS A 2 34.03 69.50 37.19
C LYS A 2 34.34 68.83 35.84
N LYS A 3 34.93 67.64 35.87
CA LYS A 3 35.21 66.86 34.67
C LYS A 3 33.91 66.09 34.26
N ILE A 4 33.41 66.37 33.09
CA ILE A 4 32.30 65.62 32.44
C ILE A 4 32.97 64.48 31.70
N ILE A 5 32.59 63.22 32.10
CA ILE A 5 32.95 62.00 31.36
C ILE A 5 31.79 61.70 30.43
N ILE A 6 32.03 61.77 29.12
CA ILE A 6 31.11 61.35 28.07
C ILE A 6 31.33 59.83 27.83
N LEU A 7 30.38 59.00 28.20
CA LEU A 7 30.32 57.57 27.85
C LEU A 7 29.75 57.43 26.44
N LEU A 8 30.62 57.10 25.48
CA LEU A 8 30.18 56.64 24.15
C LEU A 8 29.73 55.16 24.25
N PHE A 9 28.44 54.91 24.10
CA PHE A 9 27.90 53.58 23.89
C PHE A 9 28.05 53.18 22.41
N PRO A 10 28.71 52.07 22.06
CA PRO A 10 28.72 51.59 20.69
C PRO A 10 27.36 50.95 20.39
N PHE A 11 26.67 51.50 19.38
CA PHE A 11 25.48 50.89 18.79
C PHE A 11 25.92 49.65 18.00
N PHE A 12 25.79 48.47 18.58
CA PHE A 12 25.89 47.23 17.82
C PHE A 12 24.61 47.08 16.99
N LEU A 13 24.70 47.35 15.70
CA LEU A 13 23.71 46.91 14.70
C LEU A 13 23.75 45.39 14.64
N ILE A 14 22.80 44.74 15.32
CA ILE A 14 22.54 43.31 15.17
C ILE A 14 21.97 43.14 13.76
N HIS A 15 22.83 42.74 12.83
CA HIS A 15 22.40 42.19 11.55
C HIS A 15 21.77 40.83 11.84
N CYS A 16 20.45 40.81 12.05
CA CYS A 16 19.69 39.56 11.87
C CYS A 16 19.84 39.13 10.41
N PRO A 17 20.42 37.96 10.13
CA PRO A 17 20.35 37.44 8.77
C PRO A 17 18.86 37.25 8.45
N ILE A 18 18.36 38.04 7.52
CA ILE A 18 17.06 37.77 6.87
C ILE A 18 17.31 36.49 6.09
N PHE A 19 16.95 35.34 6.69
CA PHE A 19 16.81 34.11 5.93
C PHE A 19 15.68 34.37 4.92
N SER A 20 16.05 34.69 3.70
CA SER A 20 15.11 34.62 2.57
C SER A 20 14.56 33.19 2.56
N GLN A 21 13.30 33.04 2.95
CA GLN A 21 12.62 31.77 2.92
C GLN A 21 12.61 31.30 1.46
N SER A 22 13.35 30.26 1.15
CA SER A 22 13.45 29.72 -0.20
C SER A 22 12.05 29.28 -0.69
N VAL A 23 11.69 29.69 -1.91
CA VAL A 23 10.44 29.26 -2.53
C VAL A 23 10.52 27.76 -2.80
N GLU A 24 9.58 26.99 -2.24
CA GLU A 24 9.43 25.57 -2.51
C GLU A 24 8.57 25.35 -3.75
N VAL A 25 8.89 24.32 -4.54
CA VAL A 25 8.21 23.99 -5.80
C VAL A 25 7.71 22.55 -5.74
N TYR A 26 6.43 22.32 -6.04
CA TYR A 26 5.79 21.02 -6.04
C TYR A 26 5.07 20.75 -7.35
N PRO A 27 5.38 19.64 -8.06
CA PRO A 27 6.44 18.66 -7.78
C PRO A 27 7.82 19.32 -7.83
N SER A 28 8.83 18.70 -7.18
CA SER A 28 10.20 19.22 -7.14
C SER A 28 10.94 19.15 -8.49
N ASN A 29 10.49 18.29 -9.39
CA ASN A 29 10.99 18.06 -10.75
C ASN A 29 9.92 17.42 -11.62
N TRP A 30 10.15 17.39 -12.92
CA TRP A 30 9.33 16.65 -13.87
C TRP A 30 10.21 16.01 -14.96
N TRP A 31 9.59 15.31 -15.90
CA TRP A 31 10.32 14.60 -16.96
C TRP A 31 9.85 15.03 -18.36
N VAL A 32 10.77 15.01 -19.30
CA VAL A 32 10.44 15.16 -20.72
C VAL A 32 9.77 13.87 -21.25
N GLY A 33 8.91 14.01 -22.24
CA GLY A 33 8.26 12.86 -22.88
C GLY A 33 7.17 12.16 -22.05
N MET A 34 6.68 12.78 -20.98
CA MET A 34 5.51 12.32 -20.25
C MET A 34 4.24 12.54 -21.06
N LYS A 35 3.27 11.62 -20.98
CA LYS A 35 1.91 11.85 -21.48
C LYS A 35 1.20 12.94 -20.66
N TRP A 36 1.45 12.98 -19.35
CA TRP A 36 1.07 14.11 -18.51
C TRP A 36 2.01 15.30 -18.78
N ASN A 37 1.85 15.90 -19.95
CA ASN A 37 2.74 16.95 -20.48
C ASN A 37 2.31 18.37 -20.13
N ARG A 38 1.31 18.53 -19.27
CA ARG A 38 0.83 19.81 -18.72
C ARG A 38 0.88 19.79 -17.19
N PRO A 39 2.08 19.73 -16.61
CA PRO A 39 2.18 19.80 -15.16
C PRO A 39 1.81 21.19 -14.65
N GLN A 40 1.16 21.22 -13.49
CA GLN A 40 0.88 22.41 -12.71
C GLN A 40 1.84 22.47 -11.53
N LEU A 41 2.73 23.44 -11.51
CA LEU A 41 3.67 23.63 -10.41
C LEU A 41 3.02 24.50 -9.33
N MET A 42 3.00 24.01 -8.10
CA MET A 42 2.66 24.81 -6.92
C MET A 42 3.92 25.43 -6.36
N LEU A 43 3.98 26.75 -6.32
CA LEU A 43 5.02 27.51 -5.63
C LEU A 43 4.50 27.90 -4.24
N HIS A 44 5.29 27.64 -3.21
CA HIS A 44 5.00 28.04 -1.83
C HIS A 44 6.16 28.86 -1.28
N GLY A 45 5.87 30.07 -0.84
CA GLY A 45 6.86 30.99 -0.27
C GLY A 45 6.19 32.28 0.19
N ASN A 46 6.84 32.99 1.11
CA ASN A 46 6.27 34.20 1.71
C ASN A 46 5.88 35.22 0.64
N ASN A 47 4.57 35.53 0.57
CA ASN A 47 3.97 36.51 -0.34
C ASN A 47 4.41 36.37 -1.82
N ILE A 48 4.62 35.13 -2.28
CA ILE A 48 5.05 34.86 -3.66
C ILE A 48 4.05 35.38 -4.71
N ALA A 49 2.78 35.49 -4.36
CA ALA A 49 1.72 36.02 -5.24
C ALA A 49 1.87 37.52 -5.57
N SER A 50 2.69 38.26 -4.82
CA SER A 50 3.01 39.64 -5.14
C SER A 50 4.03 39.78 -6.29
N GLN A 51 4.73 38.71 -6.60
CA GLN A 51 5.76 38.70 -7.63
C GLN A 51 5.20 38.44 -9.02
N THR A 52 5.85 39.00 -10.02
CA THR A 52 5.64 38.63 -11.43
C THR A 52 6.57 37.49 -11.77
N ILE A 53 6.03 36.41 -12.36
CA ILE A 53 6.80 35.22 -12.74
C ILE A 53 6.86 35.14 -14.27
N THR A 54 8.06 34.96 -14.81
CA THR A 54 8.27 34.73 -16.24
C THR A 54 9.24 33.56 -16.44
N LEU A 55 8.98 32.73 -17.45
CA LEU A 55 9.87 31.63 -17.83
C LEU A 55 10.94 32.15 -18.78
N THR A 56 12.21 31.96 -18.45
CA THR A 56 13.30 32.14 -19.42
C THR A 56 13.07 31.21 -20.62
N PRO A 57 13.17 31.69 -21.88
CA PRO A 57 12.89 30.87 -23.04
C PRO A 57 13.59 29.52 -23.00
N TYR A 58 12.83 28.45 -23.11
CA TYR A 58 13.33 27.07 -23.13
C TYR A 58 12.66 26.27 -24.25
N ILE A 59 13.47 25.58 -25.06
CA ILE A 59 12.95 24.86 -26.23
C ILE A 59 11.96 23.78 -25.77
N GLY A 60 10.75 23.83 -26.32
CA GLY A 60 9.71 22.85 -26.04
C GLY A 60 8.96 23.04 -24.71
N VAL A 61 9.20 24.14 -23.98
CA VAL A 61 8.46 24.44 -22.75
C VAL A 61 7.80 25.81 -22.85
N LYS A 62 6.55 25.91 -22.42
CA LYS A 62 5.77 27.15 -22.35
C LYS A 62 5.16 27.29 -20.96
N LEU A 63 5.23 28.46 -20.37
CA LEU A 63 4.40 28.90 -19.26
C LEU A 63 3.08 29.37 -19.84
N LEU A 64 1.99 28.59 -19.61
CA LEU A 64 0.67 28.89 -20.15
C LEU A 64 -0.07 29.92 -19.31
N LYS A 65 0.05 29.79 -17.98
CA LYS A 65 -0.70 30.63 -17.04
C LYS A 65 -0.01 30.66 -15.67
N VAL A 66 -0.08 31.81 -15.03
CA VAL A 66 0.22 32.01 -13.62
C VAL A 66 -1.09 32.25 -12.89
N ASN A 67 -1.46 31.34 -12.01
CA ASN A 67 -2.70 31.40 -11.26
C ASN A 67 -2.43 31.89 -9.84
N LYS A 68 -3.02 33.01 -9.47
CA LYS A 68 -3.10 33.50 -8.09
C LYS A 68 -4.30 32.85 -7.41
N VAL A 69 -4.12 32.48 -6.14
CA VAL A 69 -5.16 31.88 -5.30
C VAL A 69 -5.42 32.75 -4.08
N GLU A 70 -6.31 32.33 -3.18
CA GLU A 70 -6.71 33.14 -2.02
C GLU A 70 -5.54 33.47 -1.10
N ASN A 71 -4.63 32.53 -0.88
CA ASN A 71 -3.46 32.74 -0.04
C ASN A 71 -2.29 33.29 -0.85
N SER A 72 -1.80 34.46 -0.47
CA SER A 72 -0.69 35.14 -1.16
C SER A 72 0.65 34.38 -1.09
N ASN A 73 0.78 33.38 -0.21
CA ASN A 73 1.95 32.52 -0.12
C ASN A 73 2.03 31.47 -1.21
N TYR A 74 1.03 31.40 -2.10
CA TYR A 74 0.97 30.41 -3.17
C TYR A 74 0.78 31.02 -4.55
N LEU A 75 1.42 30.40 -5.53
CA LEU A 75 1.15 30.55 -6.97
C LEU A 75 1.11 29.18 -7.63
N PHE A 76 0.25 29.05 -8.65
CA PHE A 76 0.23 27.85 -9.48
C PHE A 76 0.61 28.21 -10.91
N LEU A 77 1.62 27.50 -11.45
CA LEU A 77 2.13 27.70 -12.80
C LEU A 77 1.68 26.53 -13.69
N ASP A 78 0.88 26.81 -14.70
CA ASP A 78 0.50 25.82 -15.70
C ASP A 78 1.54 25.81 -16.82
N LEU A 79 2.21 24.66 -16.98
CA LEU A 79 3.22 24.47 -18.00
C LEU A 79 2.68 23.62 -19.16
N GLN A 80 3.30 23.76 -20.33
CA GLN A 80 3.22 22.81 -21.41
C GLN A 80 4.63 22.35 -21.78
N ILE A 81 4.86 21.04 -21.77
CA ILE A 81 6.11 20.40 -22.16
C ILE A 81 5.84 19.59 -23.42
N THR A 82 6.42 19.99 -24.54
CA THR A 82 6.21 19.35 -25.84
C THR A 82 7.27 18.27 -26.10
N ALA A 83 7.05 17.42 -27.11
CA ALA A 83 7.93 16.29 -27.42
C ALA A 83 9.38 16.66 -27.78
N ASN A 84 9.62 17.92 -28.20
CA ASN A 84 10.96 18.42 -28.54
C ASN A 84 11.73 19.02 -27.34
N ALA A 85 11.11 19.06 -26.14
CA ALA A 85 11.81 19.47 -24.94
C ALA A 85 12.96 18.52 -24.61
N LYS A 86 14.05 19.06 -24.09
CA LYS A 86 15.22 18.30 -23.66
C LYS A 86 15.34 18.35 -22.13
N PRO A 87 15.97 17.35 -21.48
CA PRO A 87 16.32 17.46 -20.07
C PRO A 87 17.20 18.67 -19.80
N GLY A 88 17.01 19.30 -18.62
CA GLY A 88 17.77 20.46 -18.22
C GLY A 88 17.06 21.28 -17.14
N LYS A 89 17.55 22.46 -16.83
CA LYS A 89 16.99 23.35 -15.81
C LYS A 89 16.17 24.44 -16.47
N LEU A 90 14.91 24.56 -16.06
CA LEU A 90 14.07 25.72 -16.35
C LEU A 90 14.36 26.81 -15.33
N GLU A 91 14.34 28.06 -15.76
CA GLU A 91 14.52 29.21 -14.91
C GLU A 91 13.27 30.09 -14.95
N PHE A 92 12.64 30.24 -13.80
CA PHE A 92 11.55 31.18 -13.60
C PHE A 92 12.11 32.44 -12.93
N LYS A 93 12.16 33.53 -13.68
CA LYS A 93 12.55 34.84 -13.16
C LYS A 93 11.39 35.42 -12.37
N THR A 94 11.65 35.87 -11.17
CA THR A 94 10.69 36.56 -10.32
C THR A 94 11.07 38.02 -10.18
N SER A 95 10.10 38.91 -10.17
CA SER A 95 10.32 40.33 -9.90
C SER A 95 9.26 40.86 -8.95
N SER A 96 9.71 41.53 -7.88
CA SER A 96 8.82 42.20 -6.92
C SER A 96 8.58 43.65 -7.31
N PRO A 97 7.52 44.29 -6.84
CA PRO A 97 7.29 45.73 -7.02
C PRO A 97 8.41 46.61 -6.45
N GLY A 98 9.18 46.09 -5.50
CA GLY A 98 10.35 46.75 -4.90
C GLY A 98 11.67 46.62 -5.68
N GLY A 99 11.65 45.91 -6.85
CA GLY A 99 12.82 45.78 -7.72
C GLY A 99 13.76 44.62 -7.36
N GLU A 100 13.47 43.82 -6.35
CA GLU A 100 14.21 42.58 -6.07
C GLU A 100 13.88 41.52 -7.10
N ASN A 101 14.92 41.00 -7.76
CA ASN A 101 14.79 39.92 -8.73
C ASN A 101 15.43 38.65 -8.17
N SER A 102 14.75 37.51 -8.32
CA SER A 102 15.33 36.21 -8.01
C SER A 102 15.03 35.21 -9.13
N THR A 103 15.59 34.02 -9.03
CA THR A 103 15.37 32.94 -10.00
C THR A 103 15.04 31.68 -9.27
N ILE A 104 13.88 31.07 -9.64
CA ILE A 104 13.48 29.74 -9.18
C ILE A 104 13.92 28.76 -10.26
N GLN A 105 14.70 27.75 -9.87
CA GLN A 105 15.12 26.70 -10.78
C GLN A 105 14.19 25.50 -10.67
N PHE A 106 13.85 24.88 -11.81
CA PHE A 106 13.05 23.68 -11.87
C PHE A 106 13.68 22.68 -12.84
N GLU A 107 13.90 21.44 -12.40
CA GLU A 107 14.57 20.42 -13.19
C GLU A 107 13.60 19.63 -14.07
N LEU A 108 13.90 19.54 -15.37
CA LEU A 108 13.34 18.55 -16.28
C LEU A 108 14.33 17.40 -16.44
N LYS A 109 13.94 16.21 -15.98
CA LYS A 109 14.76 15.01 -16.05
C LYS A 109 14.51 14.22 -17.33
N GLN A 110 15.44 13.36 -17.69
CA GLN A 110 15.20 12.26 -18.62
C GLN A 110 14.38 11.18 -17.93
N ARG A 111 13.39 10.61 -18.61
CA ARG A 111 12.62 9.48 -18.09
C ARG A 111 13.49 8.26 -17.86
N ARG A 112 13.13 7.50 -16.83
CA ARG A 112 13.68 6.17 -16.57
C ARG A 112 13.31 5.22 -17.74
N PRO A 113 14.26 4.44 -18.28
CA PRO A 113 13.93 3.42 -19.30
C PRO A 113 13.23 2.22 -18.69
N GLY A 114 12.49 1.48 -19.51
CA GLY A 114 11.91 0.20 -19.11
C GLY A 114 10.55 0.30 -18.43
N ASN A 115 9.74 1.34 -18.72
CA ASN A 115 8.34 1.40 -18.29
C ASN A 115 7.59 0.11 -18.66
N GLY A 116 7.00 -0.55 -17.67
CA GLY A 116 6.29 -1.83 -17.78
C GLY A 116 7.19 -3.08 -17.80
N THR A 117 8.52 -2.92 -17.74
CA THR A 117 9.47 -4.05 -17.75
C THR A 117 10.52 -3.97 -16.65
N ALA A 118 11.15 -2.83 -16.44
CA ALA A 118 12.11 -2.59 -15.38
C ALA A 118 11.48 -1.90 -14.16
N PHE A 119 10.38 -1.20 -14.35
CA PHE A 119 9.53 -0.59 -13.32
C PHE A 119 8.10 -0.45 -13.86
N ALA A 120 7.14 -0.06 -13.03
CA ALA A 120 5.71 -0.02 -13.36
C ALA A 120 5.22 -1.34 -13.99
N GLN A 121 5.76 -2.47 -13.51
CA GLN A 121 5.57 -3.81 -14.08
C GLN A 121 4.18 -4.36 -13.82
N GLY A 122 3.50 -3.83 -12.79
CA GLY A 122 2.25 -4.36 -12.27
C GLY A 122 2.45 -5.55 -11.32
N VAL A 123 1.58 -5.64 -10.33
CA VAL A 123 1.49 -6.75 -9.38
C VAL A 123 0.25 -7.56 -9.70
N THR A 124 0.39 -8.86 -9.88
CA THR A 124 -0.66 -9.75 -10.39
C THR A 124 -0.76 -11.00 -9.56
N SER A 125 -1.69 -11.90 -9.87
CA SER A 125 -1.81 -13.22 -9.24
C SER A 125 -0.55 -14.10 -9.34
N LYS A 126 0.44 -13.73 -10.14
CA LYS A 126 1.76 -14.37 -10.17
C LYS A 126 2.65 -13.97 -9.00
N ASP A 127 2.32 -12.84 -8.38
CA ASP A 127 3.11 -12.28 -7.31
C ASP A 127 2.67 -12.81 -5.93
N PHE A 128 3.58 -12.72 -4.98
CA PHE A 128 3.35 -12.93 -3.56
C PHE A 128 3.84 -11.69 -2.84
N VAL A 129 2.89 -10.94 -2.28
CA VAL A 129 3.12 -9.64 -1.64
C VAL A 129 3.46 -9.84 -0.17
N TYR A 130 4.50 -9.16 0.29
CA TYR A 130 4.87 -9.09 1.70
C TYR A 130 4.68 -7.66 2.19
N LEU A 131 3.71 -7.46 3.08
CA LEU A 131 3.45 -6.18 3.74
C LEU A 131 4.33 -6.04 4.97
N LEU A 132 5.08 -4.95 5.06
CA LEU A 132 5.86 -4.63 6.26
C LEU A 132 5.75 -3.16 6.65
N MET A 133 6.03 -2.88 7.93
CA MET A 133 6.22 -1.55 8.46
C MET A 133 7.73 -1.30 8.60
N PRO A 134 8.32 -0.35 7.84
CA PRO A 134 9.78 -0.12 7.91
C PRO A 134 10.27 0.12 9.34
N ASP A 135 9.56 0.96 10.09
CA ASP A 135 9.89 1.28 11.50
C ASP A 135 9.98 0.06 12.42
N ARG A 136 9.30 -1.06 12.06
CA ARG A 136 9.13 -2.28 12.91
C ARG A 136 9.84 -3.50 12.37
N PHE A 137 10.45 -3.41 11.19
CA PHE A 137 11.03 -4.56 10.53
C PHE A 137 12.52 -4.75 10.88
N SER A 138 13.34 -3.74 10.62
CA SER A 138 14.77 -3.80 10.94
C SER A 138 15.42 -2.43 10.87
N ASN A 139 16.32 -2.14 11.83
CA ASN A 139 17.16 -0.95 11.86
C ASN A 139 18.52 -1.26 11.21
N GLY A 140 18.75 -0.72 10.04
CA GLY A 140 20.01 -0.90 9.28
C GLY A 140 20.97 0.27 9.40
N ASP A 141 20.48 1.45 9.83
CA ASP A 141 21.27 2.68 9.99
C ASP A 141 20.80 3.48 11.22
N PRO A 142 21.33 3.19 12.42
CA PRO A 142 20.95 3.91 13.63
C PRO A 142 21.22 5.44 13.61
N THR A 143 21.95 5.94 12.63
CA THR A 143 22.24 7.38 12.52
C THR A 143 21.05 8.20 12.06
N ASN A 144 20.04 7.56 11.47
CA ASN A 144 18.81 8.19 10.99
C ASN A 144 17.62 8.07 11.95
N ASP A 145 17.74 7.36 13.08
CA ASP A 145 16.66 7.13 14.05
C ASP A 145 15.98 8.42 14.52
N ARG A 146 16.76 9.50 14.65
CA ARG A 146 16.28 10.83 15.03
C ARG A 146 16.87 11.89 14.11
N ILE A 147 16.00 12.71 13.53
CA ILE A 147 16.42 13.81 12.66
C ILE A 147 16.23 15.14 13.40
N PRO A 148 17.30 15.92 13.58
CA PRO A 148 17.20 17.24 14.21
C PRO A 148 16.17 18.14 13.52
N GLY A 149 15.30 18.76 14.30
CA GLY A 149 14.26 19.66 13.80
C GLY A 149 12.92 18.99 13.49
N MET A 150 12.83 17.67 13.40
CA MET A 150 11.54 16.97 13.35
C MET A 150 10.86 16.98 14.72
N ARG A 151 9.51 16.98 14.71
CA ARG A 151 8.68 17.09 15.92
C ARG A 151 8.72 15.85 16.78
N ASP A 152 8.59 14.68 16.16
CA ASP A 152 8.65 13.40 16.88
C ASP A 152 10.09 12.92 17.00
N GLN A 153 10.64 13.07 18.21
CA GLN A 153 11.97 12.60 18.58
C GLN A 153 11.92 11.30 19.41
N SER A 154 10.77 10.62 19.42
CA SER A 154 10.62 9.36 20.15
C SER A 154 11.53 8.28 19.54
N LEU A 155 12.08 7.45 20.40
CA LEU A 155 12.79 6.22 20.05
C LEU A 155 12.74 5.31 21.28
N ASN A 156 11.74 4.46 21.34
CA ASN A 156 11.53 3.57 22.49
C ASN A 156 10.77 2.30 22.06
N ARG A 157 11.47 1.20 21.94
CA ARG A 157 10.94 -0.11 21.51
C ARG A 157 10.01 -0.78 22.54
N ASP A 158 9.99 -0.29 23.79
CA ASP A 158 9.05 -0.78 24.80
C ASP A 158 7.67 -0.12 24.73
N SER A 159 7.51 0.88 23.84
CA SER A 159 6.26 1.60 23.64
C SER A 159 5.70 1.37 22.24
N ILE A 160 4.56 0.74 22.15
CA ILE A 160 3.91 0.37 20.87
C ILE A 160 3.52 1.57 19.98
N PHE A 161 3.57 2.80 20.49
CA PHE A 161 3.16 4.03 19.82
C PHE A 161 4.30 5.01 19.53
N THR A 162 5.53 4.62 19.82
CA THR A 162 6.72 5.42 19.51
C THR A 162 7.47 4.81 18.32
N ARG A 163 8.39 5.55 17.76
CA ARG A 163 9.28 5.02 16.73
C ARG A 163 10.28 4.03 17.33
N HIS A 164 10.66 3.04 16.54
CA HIS A 164 11.62 2.00 16.92
C HIS A 164 12.91 2.06 16.10
N GLY A 165 12.95 2.89 15.04
CA GLY A 165 14.15 3.15 14.27
C GLY A 165 14.41 2.20 13.11
N GLY A 166 13.45 1.34 12.75
CA GLY A 166 13.57 0.56 11.51
C GLY A 166 13.55 1.44 10.27
N ASP A 167 14.26 1.03 9.19
CA ASP A 167 14.53 1.87 8.03
C ASP A 167 14.70 1.07 6.72
N PHE A 168 14.91 1.77 5.60
CA PHE A 168 15.11 1.14 4.28
C PHE A 168 16.40 0.32 4.20
N GLN A 169 17.48 0.73 4.89
CA GLN A 169 18.70 -0.07 4.91
C GLN A 169 18.46 -1.39 5.64
N GLY A 170 17.68 -1.40 6.72
CA GLY A 170 17.25 -2.62 7.41
C GLY A 170 16.44 -3.54 6.49
N VAL A 171 15.50 -2.98 5.70
CA VAL A 171 14.77 -3.77 4.70
C VAL A 171 15.73 -4.34 3.65
N ILE A 172 16.67 -3.55 3.12
CA ILE A 172 17.66 -4.00 2.13
C ILE A 172 18.49 -5.17 2.66
N ASN A 173 18.89 -5.13 3.92
CA ASN A 173 19.70 -6.16 4.56
C ASN A 173 19.00 -7.54 4.60
N HIS A 174 17.67 -7.57 4.50
CA HIS A 174 16.85 -8.77 4.60
C HIS A 174 16.13 -9.17 3.31
N LEU A 175 16.46 -8.55 2.16
CA LEU A 175 15.82 -8.90 0.88
C LEU A 175 16.07 -10.33 0.44
N ASP A 176 17.23 -10.90 0.77
CA ASP A 176 17.54 -12.30 0.43
C ASP A 176 16.73 -13.27 1.30
N TYR A 177 16.45 -12.95 2.56
CA TYR A 177 15.50 -13.66 3.42
C TYR A 177 14.09 -13.68 2.82
N LEU A 178 13.59 -12.52 2.38
CA LEU A 178 12.27 -12.42 1.75
C LEU A 178 12.21 -13.20 0.42
N LYS A 179 13.27 -13.11 -0.38
CA LYS A 179 13.38 -13.87 -1.64
C LYS A 179 13.40 -15.38 -1.42
N ASP A 180 14.12 -15.87 -0.40
CA ASP A 180 14.16 -17.29 -0.02
C ASP A 180 12.79 -17.78 0.45
N LEU A 181 12.07 -16.95 1.21
CA LEU A 181 10.68 -17.23 1.61
C LEU A 181 9.73 -17.40 0.40
N GLY A 182 10.09 -16.83 -0.76
CA GLY A 182 9.30 -16.88 -1.99
C GLY A 182 8.57 -15.56 -2.32
N VAL A 183 8.82 -14.50 -1.54
CA VAL A 183 8.26 -13.16 -1.79
C VAL A 183 8.73 -12.62 -3.14
N THR A 184 7.82 -12.00 -3.88
CA THR A 184 8.12 -11.36 -5.16
C THR A 184 7.86 -9.85 -5.15
N THR A 185 7.10 -9.35 -4.19
CA THR A 185 6.73 -7.95 -4.07
C THR A 185 6.77 -7.51 -2.62
N VAL A 186 7.45 -6.39 -2.35
CA VAL A 186 7.44 -5.75 -1.04
C VAL A 186 6.50 -4.56 -1.08
N TRP A 187 5.55 -4.54 -0.15
CA TRP A 187 4.68 -3.41 0.15
C TRP A 187 5.01 -2.89 1.53
N MET A 188 5.29 -1.60 1.63
CA MET A 188 5.54 -0.92 2.90
C MET A 188 4.39 0.02 3.24
N THR A 189 4.08 0.17 4.55
CA THR A 189 3.23 1.30 5.01
C THR A 189 3.84 2.63 4.52
N PRO A 190 3.09 3.75 4.49
CA PRO A 190 3.51 4.95 3.79
C PRO A 190 4.92 5.40 4.16
N VAL A 191 5.72 5.71 3.13
CA VAL A 191 7.14 6.07 3.23
C VAL A 191 7.38 7.58 3.06
N ILE A 192 6.31 8.34 2.97
CA ILE A 192 6.32 9.80 2.82
C ILE A 192 6.60 10.44 4.19
N GLU A 193 7.26 11.61 4.21
CA GLU A 193 7.62 12.34 5.43
C GLU A 193 6.42 12.52 6.37
N ASN A 194 6.55 12.06 7.60
CA ASN A 194 5.55 12.19 8.64
C ASN A 194 6.11 12.96 9.84
N ASP A 195 6.11 14.29 9.75
CA ASP A 195 6.57 15.18 10.81
C ASP A 195 5.42 15.61 11.74
N MET A 196 4.57 14.65 12.13
CA MET A 196 3.61 14.82 13.22
C MET A 196 4.35 14.79 14.57
N PRO A 197 3.77 15.32 15.67
CA PRO A 197 4.43 15.34 16.99
C PRO A 197 4.47 13.96 17.69
N ASN A 198 3.68 13.00 17.24
CA ASN A 198 3.61 11.63 17.77
C ASN A 198 2.92 10.69 16.78
N ARG A 199 2.93 9.38 17.07
CA ARG A 199 2.29 8.35 16.26
C ARG A 199 2.77 8.38 14.79
N THR A 200 4.07 8.62 14.58
CA THR A 200 4.65 8.72 13.23
C THR A 200 5.12 7.37 12.67
N GLU A 201 5.12 6.35 13.50
CA GLU A 201 5.60 5.00 13.18
C GLU A 201 4.80 4.32 12.04
N HIS A 202 3.51 4.64 11.90
CA HIS A 202 2.64 4.02 10.90
C HIS A 202 2.68 4.69 9.51
N GLY A 203 3.05 5.99 9.44
CA GLY A 203 3.22 6.71 8.17
C GLY A 203 1.97 7.39 7.58
N TYR A 204 0.75 7.07 8.01
CA TYR A 204 -0.49 7.51 7.35
C TYR A 204 -0.85 8.99 7.53
N ALA A 205 -0.26 9.70 8.49
CA ALA A 205 -0.48 11.13 8.73
C ALA A 205 0.68 11.99 8.20
N PHE A 206 1.05 11.82 6.94
CA PHE A 206 2.22 12.49 6.41
C PHE A 206 2.03 14.00 6.21
N THR A 207 3.14 14.73 6.22
CA THR A 207 3.19 16.18 6.31
C THR A 207 3.74 16.87 5.06
N ASN A 208 4.35 16.12 4.14
CA ASN A 208 4.79 16.63 2.85
C ASN A 208 4.84 15.52 1.79
N HIS A 209 3.97 15.57 0.80
CA HIS A 209 3.85 14.57 -0.27
C HIS A 209 5.15 14.34 -1.06
N TYR A 210 5.96 15.36 -1.27
CA TYR A 210 7.13 15.31 -2.14
C TYR A 210 8.45 15.12 -1.38
N ARG A 211 8.36 14.68 -0.11
CA ARG A 211 9.52 14.30 0.70
C ARG A 211 9.35 12.87 1.20
N ILE A 212 10.37 12.07 1.03
CA ILE A 212 10.44 10.73 1.63
C ILE A 212 10.91 10.85 3.07
N GLU A 213 10.38 10.02 3.94
CA GLU A 213 10.67 10.01 5.38
C GLU A 213 12.18 9.93 5.65
N PRO A 214 12.80 10.98 6.23
CA PRO A 214 14.24 11.02 6.42
C PRO A 214 14.72 10.00 7.45
N ARG A 215 13.87 9.63 8.44
CA ARG A 215 14.18 8.58 9.42
C ARG A 215 14.17 7.17 8.83
N PHE A 216 13.71 7.01 7.58
CA PHE A 216 13.90 5.79 6.79
C PHE A 216 15.12 5.86 5.86
N GLY A 217 15.85 7.00 5.84
CA GLY A 217 16.98 7.22 4.95
C GLY A 217 16.67 8.12 3.74
N GLY A 218 15.44 8.66 3.63
CA GLY A 218 15.04 9.62 2.61
C GLY A 218 15.01 9.07 1.17
N ALA A 219 14.85 9.97 0.20
CA ALA A 219 14.63 9.63 -1.21
C ALA A 219 15.76 8.78 -1.83
N GLY A 220 17.01 9.07 -1.48
CA GLY A 220 18.16 8.32 -2.00
C GLY A 220 18.14 6.86 -1.59
N MET A 221 17.81 6.59 -0.32
CA MET A 221 17.74 5.21 0.19
C MET A 221 16.50 4.48 -0.32
N TYR A 222 15.37 5.18 -0.48
CA TYR A 222 14.16 4.58 -1.08
C TYR A 222 14.40 4.15 -2.53
N LYS A 223 15.10 4.99 -3.31
CA LYS A 223 15.52 4.64 -4.67
C LYS A 223 16.47 3.44 -4.68
N LYS A 224 17.45 3.40 -3.76
CA LYS A 224 18.36 2.26 -3.60
C LYS A 224 17.60 0.97 -3.27
N LEU A 225 16.61 1.02 -2.38
CA LEU A 225 15.76 -0.12 -2.05
C LEU A 225 15.02 -0.63 -3.29
N SER A 226 14.41 0.26 -4.09
CA SER A 226 13.77 -0.10 -5.35
C SER A 226 14.75 -0.80 -6.31
N ASP A 227 15.94 -0.24 -6.51
CA ASP A 227 16.96 -0.81 -7.38
C ASP A 227 17.44 -2.18 -6.88
N GLU A 228 17.58 -2.39 -5.54
CA GLU A 228 17.96 -3.67 -4.94
C GLU A 228 16.86 -4.74 -5.05
N LEU A 229 15.58 -4.33 -4.96
CA LEU A 229 14.45 -5.22 -5.24
C LEU A 229 14.47 -5.68 -6.71
N HIS A 230 14.58 -4.74 -7.65
CA HIS A 230 14.61 -5.04 -9.08
C HIS A 230 15.79 -5.94 -9.48
N LYS A 231 16.98 -5.72 -8.93
CA LYS A 231 18.14 -6.62 -9.14
C LYS A 231 17.87 -8.07 -8.74
N ARG A 232 17.00 -8.28 -7.75
CA ARG A 232 16.60 -9.62 -7.29
C ARG A 232 15.39 -10.18 -8.04
N GLY A 233 14.84 -9.45 -9.03
CA GLY A 233 13.62 -9.79 -9.73
C GLY A 233 12.36 -9.64 -8.85
N MET A 234 12.45 -8.83 -7.81
CA MET A 234 11.35 -8.47 -6.92
C MET A 234 10.79 -7.10 -7.32
N LYS A 235 9.60 -6.78 -6.84
CA LYS A 235 8.85 -5.56 -7.16
C LYS A 235 8.67 -4.69 -5.92
N LEU A 236 8.53 -3.39 -6.16
CA LEU A 236 8.18 -2.40 -5.15
C LEU A 236 6.71 -2.00 -5.31
N MET A 237 5.94 -2.12 -4.23
CA MET A 237 4.60 -1.56 -4.14
C MET A 237 4.58 -0.42 -3.12
N GLN A 238 3.99 0.71 -3.49
CA GLN A 238 3.86 1.87 -2.62
C GLN A 238 2.42 2.00 -2.08
N ASP A 239 2.32 2.40 -0.83
CA ASP A 239 1.08 2.80 -0.18
C ASP A 239 0.78 4.27 -0.45
N ALA A 240 -0.39 4.57 -0.98
CA ALA A 240 -0.84 5.90 -1.34
C ALA A 240 -2.03 6.33 -0.50
N VAL A 241 -1.94 7.51 0.07
CA VAL A 241 -3.04 8.12 0.83
C VAL A 241 -3.50 9.36 0.08
N TYR A 242 -4.74 9.35 -0.41
CA TYR A 242 -5.33 10.49 -1.12
C TYR A 242 -6.42 11.18 -0.33
N ASN A 243 -7.04 10.45 0.61
CA ASN A 243 -8.17 10.93 1.38
C ASN A 243 -7.79 12.08 2.32
N HIS A 244 -6.70 11.91 3.05
CA HIS A 244 -6.31 12.81 4.13
C HIS A 244 -4.81 13.06 4.18
N VAL A 245 -4.41 14.02 5.00
CA VAL A 245 -3.01 14.32 5.35
C VAL A 245 -2.88 14.48 6.86
N GLY A 246 -1.66 14.53 7.36
CA GLY A 246 -1.43 14.87 8.77
C GLY A 246 -1.80 16.32 9.09
N LEU A 247 -2.29 16.58 10.30
CA LEU A 247 -2.65 17.93 10.77
C LEU A 247 -1.51 18.95 10.60
N TYR A 248 -0.26 18.50 10.65
CA TYR A 248 0.93 19.34 10.44
C TYR A 248 1.42 19.37 8.99
N HIS A 249 0.63 18.91 8.03
CA HIS A 249 0.94 19.09 6.62
C HIS A 249 1.00 20.57 6.27
N PHE A 250 1.98 20.99 5.46
CA PHE A 250 2.19 22.41 5.16
C PHE A 250 0.94 23.07 4.54
N THR A 251 0.15 22.35 3.73
CA THR A 251 -1.10 22.87 3.17
C THR A 251 -2.28 22.89 4.16
N VAL A 252 -2.12 22.29 5.34
CA VAL A 252 -3.08 22.41 6.46
C VAL A 252 -2.71 23.60 7.34
N GLN A 253 -1.41 23.78 7.58
CA GLN A 253 -0.90 24.85 8.42
C GLN A 253 -0.99 26.23 7.73
N ASP A 254 -0.83 26.23 6.41
CA ASP A 254 -0.94 27.43 5.54
C ASP A 254 -1.68 27.02 4.25
N PRO A 255 -3.01 26.90 4.26
CA PRO A 255 -3.76 26.37 3.13
C PRO A 255 -3.74 27.31 1.92
N PRO A 256 -3.56 26.80 0.69
CA PRO A 256 -3.57 27.61 -0.53
C PRO A 256 -4.89 28.35 -0.76
N MET A 257 -6.00 27.73 -0.39
CA MET A 257 -7.35 28.25 -0.50
C MET A 257 -8.28 27.56 0.50
N LYS A 258 -9.41 28.19 0.82
CA LYS A 258 -10.33 27.70 1.85
C LYS A 258 -10.87 26.29 1.58
N ASP A 259 -11.11 25.96 0.31
CA ASP A 259 -11.64 24.69 -0.13
C ASP A 259 -10.55 23.66 -0.51
N TRP A 260 -9.31 23.86 -0.07
CA TRP A 260 -8.24 22.86 -0.19
C TRP A 260 -8.53 21.60 0.61
N LEU A 261 -9.16 21.79 1.77
CA LEU A 261 -9.66 20.74 2.66
C LEU A 261 -11.17 20.86 2.76
N HIS A 262 -11.86 19.76 3.03
CA HIS A 262 -13.28 19.83 3.40
C HIS A 262 -13.44 20.55 4.74
N GLN A 263 -14.24 21.61 4.74
CA GLN A 263 -14.47 22.50 5.89
C GLN A 263 -15.82 22.23 6.53
N TRP A 264 -15.82 22.24 7.87
CA TRP A 264 -17.00 22.10 8.70
C TRP A 264 -17.05 23.22 9.73
N SER A 265 -18.24 23.65 10.14
CA SER A 265 -18.40 24.67 11.19
C SER A 265 -17.77 24.27 12.53
N ASN A 266 -17.77 22.96 12.80
CA ASN A 266 -17.07 22.32 13.92
C ASN A 266 -16.40 21.07 13.39
N TYR A 267 -15.39 20.55 14.09
CA TYR A 267 -14.78 19.29 13.74
C TYR A 267 -15.85 18.21 13.54
N THR A 268 -15.89 17.64 12.35
CA THR A 268 -16.81 16.58 11.97
C THR A 268 -16.02 15.39 11.43
N GLN A 269 -16.11 14.27 12.12
CA GLN A 269 -15.50 13.02 11.71
C GLN A 269 -16.38 12.30 10.70
N THR A 270 -15.76 11.53 9.77
CA THR A 270 -16.51 10.64 8.88
C THR A 270 -17.34 9.64 9.68
N THR A 271 -18.48 9.22 9.13
CA THR A 271 -19.34 8.22 9.79
C THR A 271 -18.79 6.80 9.74
N TYR A 272 -17.78 6.53 8.89
CA TYR A 272 -17.29 5.19 8.55
C TYR A 272 -18.40 4.24 8.04
N LYS A 273 -19.48 4.79 7.45
CA LYS A 273 -20.62 4.04 6.91
C LYS A 273 -20.61 4.08 5.39
N ASP A 274 -19.80 3.19 4.79
CA ASP A 274 -19.64 2.99 3.34
C ASP A 274 -20.98 2.83 2.61
N GLN A 275 -21.98 2.25 3.27
CA GLN A 275 -23.31 2.01 2.71
C GLN A 275 -23.93 3.30 2.14
N THR A 276 -23.68 4.44 2.75
CA THR A 276 -24.26 5.73 2.32
C THR A 276 -23.86 6.12 0.88
N ILE A 277 -22.78 5.55 0.34
CA ILE A 277 -22.26 5.88 -1.00
C ILE A 277 -23.14 5.29 -2.10
N PHE A 278 -23.61 4.05 -1.92
CA PHE A 278 -24.38 3.31 -2.94
C PHE A 278 -25.84 3.03 -2.53
N ASP A 279 -26.23 3.29 -1.28
CA ASP A 279 -27.59 3.12 -0.81
C ASP A 279 -28.51 4.18 -1.47
N PRO A 280 -29.54 3.76 -2.24
CA PRO A 280 -30.49 4.70 -2.86
C PRO A 280 -31.34 5.47 -1.85
N HIS A 281 -31.41 5.03 -0.61
CA HIS A 281 -32.19 5.62 0.47
C HIS A 281 -31.36 6.48 1.43
N ALA A 282 -30.02 6.53 1.26
CA ALA A 282 -29.15 7.30 2.12
C ALA A 282 -29.47 8.81 2.05
N SER A 283 -29.46 9.47 3.21
CA SER A 283 -29.57 10.93 3.27
C SER A 283 -28.33 11.59 2.62
N ASN A 284 -28.53 12.77 2.03
CA ASN A 284 -27.41 13.55 1.50
C ASN A 284 -26.47 14.02 2.62
N ALA A 285 -27.01 14.26 3.83
CA ALA A 285 -26.21 14.65 4.98
C ALA A 285 -25.24 13.55 5.41
N ASP A 286 -25.73 12.31 5.53
CA ASP A 286 -24.88 11.16 5.92
C ASP A 286 -23.86 10.83 4.82
N ARG A 287 -24.27 10.89 3.56
CA ARG A 287 -23.36 10.70 2.43
C ARG A 287 -22.24 11.75 2.44
N LYS A 288 -22.59 13.03 2.63
CA LYS A 288 -21.62 14.10 2.75
C LYS A 288 -20.68 13.89 3.95
N GLN A 289 -21.21 13.52 5.11
CA GLN A 289 -20.38 13.27 6.29
C GLN A 289 -19.46 12.08 6.10
N MET A 290 -19.90 11.01 5.41
CA MET A 290 -19.05 9.86 5.09
C MET A 290 -17.87 10.25 4.21
N GLN A 291 -18.10 11.04 3.15
CA GLN A 291 -17.09 11.36 2.15
C GLN A 291 -16.22 12.57 2.52
N ASP A 292 -16.81 13.61 3.12
CA ASP A 292 -16.12 14.86 3.40
C ASP A 292 -15.72 15.02 4.88
N GLY A 293 -16.15 14.10 5.76
CA GLY A 293 -15.76 14.10 7.17
C GLY A 293 -14.32 13.71 7.36
N TRP A 294 -13.60 14.38 8.26
CA TRP A 294 -12.19 14.06 8.53
C TRP A 294 -12.03 12.62 9.04
N PHE A 295 -11.01 11.93 8.58
CA PHE A 295 -10.77 10.55 8.98
C PHE A 295 -10.56 10.43 10.49
N THR A 296 -9.67 11.27 11.04
CA THR A 296 -9.56 11.52 12.49
C THR A 296 -9.29 13.00 12.73
N ARG A 297 -9.31 13.44 13.98
CA ARG A 297 -8.94 14.83 14.32
C ARG A 297 -7.51 15.21 13.87
N GLN A 298 -6.62 14.24 13.76
CA GLN A 298 -5.23 14.43 13.32
C GLN A 298 -5.04 14.25 11.81
N MET A 299 -6.11 13.86 11.10
CA MET A 299 -6.07 13.54 9.67
C MET A 299 -7.18 14.30 8.92
N PRO A 300 -6.95 15.61 8.63
CA PRO A 300 -7.85 16.44 7.84
C PRO A 300 -8.11 15.86 6.46
N ASP A 301 -9.36 15.94 6.02
CA ASP A 301 -9.83 15.44 4.73
C ASP A 301 -9.51 16.42 3.59
N MET A 302 -8.90 15.91 2.51
CA MET A 302 -8.57 16.69 1.32
C MET A 302 -9.75 16.79 0.36
N ASN A 303 -10.05 17.97 -0.13
CA ASN A 303 -11.11 18.16 -1.11
C ASN A 303 -10.65 17.81 -2.54
N GLN A 304 -10.72 16.54 -2.91
CA GLN A 304 -10.27 16.06 -4.23
C GLN A 304 -11.16 16.59 -5.38
N SER A 305 -12.36 17.15 -5.10
CA SER A 305 -13.19 17.81 -6.11
C SER A 305 -12.60 19.16 -6.57
N ASN A 306 -11.73 19.78 -5.74
CA ASN A 306 -10.97 20.95 -6.13
C ASN A 306 -9.91 20.58 -7.19
N PRO A 307 -9.88 21.24 -8.36
CA PRO A 307 -8.98 20.87 -9.45
C PRO A 307 -7.50 21.03 -9.10
N TYR A 308 -7.12 21.95 -8.22
CA TYR A 308 -5.75 22.13 -7.78
C TYR A 308 -5.30 20.97 -6.87
N VAL A 309 -6.16 20.56 -5.92
CA VAL A 309 -5.94 19.37 -5.08
C VAL A 309 -5.83 18.12 -5.96
N SER A 310 -6.78 17.94 -6.88
CA SER A 310 -6.79 16.82 -7.83
C SER A 310 -5.49 16.74 -8.62
N ASN A 311 -5.03 17.85 -9.20
CA ASN A 311 -3.77 17.88 -9.96
C ASN A 311 -2.55 17.61 -9.08
N PHE A 312 -2.50 18.19 -7.88
CA PHE A 312 -1.42 17.98 -6.92
C PHE A 312 -1.26 16.51 -6.56
N LEU A 313 -2.36 15.80 -6.26
CA LEU A 313 -2.35 14.40 -5.90
C LEU A 313 -2.00 13.47 -7.07
N ILE A 314 -2.58 13.71 -8.26
CA ILE A 314 -2.27 12.92 -9.47
C ILE A 314 -0.80 13.07 -9.86
N GLN A 315 -0.29 14.30 -9.85
CA GLN A 315 1.12 14.55 -10.17
C GLN A 315 2.06 13.91 -9.14
N HIS A 316 1.69 13.91 -7.86
CA HIS A 316 2.44 13.20 -6.83
C HIS A 316 2.51 11.69 -7.12
N ALA A 317 1.40 11.05 -7.49
CA ALA A 317 1.38 9.63 -7.83
C ALA A 317 2.27 9.31 -9.04
N ILE A 318 2.17 10.10 -10.11
CA ILE A 318 3.03 9.98 -11.30
C ILE A 318 4.50 10.18 -10.92
N TRP A 319 4.78 11.19 -10.10
CA TRP A 319 6.13 11.52 -9.64
C TRP A 319 6.76 10.37 -8.84
N CYS A 320 6.03 9.76 -7.91
CA CYS A 320 6.51 8.60 -7.16
C CYS A 320 6.87 7.43 -8.06
N ILE A 321 6.02 7.11 -9.04
CA ILE A 321 6.26 5.98 -9.95
C ILE A 321 7.51 6.23 -10.79
N GLU A 322 7.65 7.41 -11.39
CA GLU A 322 8.78 7.73 -12.26
C GLU A 322 10.09 7.91 -11.48
N GLU A 323 10.06 8.57 -10.31
CA GLU A 323 11.25 8.84 -9.51
C GLU A 323 11.80 7.57 -8.86
N PHE A 324 10.93 6.73 -8.28
CA PHE A 324 11.35 5.60 -7.47
C PHE A 324 11.19 4.25 -8.16
N GLY A 325 10.55 4.19 -9.33
CA GLY A 325 10.38 2.94 -10.06
C GLY A 325 9.37 2.00 -9.42
N VAL A 326 8.26 2.53 -8.89
CA VAL A 326 7.21 1.75 -8.25
C VAL A 326 6.49 0.86 -9.27
N ASP A 327 6.18 -0.39 -8.88
CA ASP A 327 5.57 -1.41 -9.73
C ASP A 327 4.07 -1.61 -9.49
N GLY A 328 3.62 -1.34 -8.29
CA GLY A 328 2.23 -1.50 -7.88
C GLY A 328 1.80 -0.43 -6.88
N TRP A 329 0.49 -0.24 -6.74
CA TRP A 329 -0.08 0.86 -5.98
C TRP A 329 -1.20 0.36 -5.07
N ARG A 330 -1.06 0.46 -3.75
CA ARG A 330 -2.14 0.24 -2.79
C ARG A 330 -2.69 1.59 -2.40
N ILE A 331 -3.99 1.76 -2.46
CA ILE A 331 -4.66 3.02 -2.14
C ILE A 331 -5.39 2.87 -0.82
N ASP A 332 -4.87 3.59 0.16
CA ASP A 332 -5.42 3.69 1.50
C ASP A 332 -6.82 4.30 1.51
N THR A 333 -7.69 3.83 2.41
CA THR A 333 -9.01 4.43 2.65
C THR A 333 -9.77 4.78 1.36
N TYR A 334 -9.72 3.91 0.34
CA TYR A 334 -10.26 4.17 -1.00
C TYR A 334 -11.71 4.61 -1.01
N ILE A 335 -12.51 4.01 -0.14
CA ILE A 335 -13.97 4.23 -0.06
C ILE A 335 -14.36 5.62 0.47
N TYR A 336 -13.43 6.34 1.09
CA TYR A 336 -13.65 7.69 1.65
C TYR A 336 -13.31 8.79 0.64
N CYS A 337 -12.54 8.48 -0.40
CA CYS A 337 -12.14 9.43 -1.43
C CYS A 337 -13.31 9.81 -2.37
N ASP A 338 -13.24 10.98 -3.01
CA ASP A 338 -14.10 11.27 -4.15
C ASP A 338 -13.87 10.27 -5.28
N LEU A 339 -14.90 9.51 -5.62
CA LEU A 339 -14.78 8.40 -6.59
C LEU A 339 -14.55 8.90 -8.03
N ASN A 340 -14.97 10.12 -8.39
CA ASN A 340 -14.68 10.70 -9.70
C ASN A 340 -13.21 11.11 -9.80
N PHE A 341 -12.69 11.70 -8.71
CA PHE A 341 -11.24 11.93 -8.60
C PHE A 341 -10.46 10.63 -8.70
N MET A 342 -10.87 9.58 -8.00
CA MET A 342 -10.20 8.28 -8.04
C MET A 342 -10.16 7.73 -9.47
N ASN A 343 -11.28 7.76 -10.19
CA ASN A 343 -11.31 7.37 -11.59
C ASN A 343 -10.36 8.20 -12.48
N LYS A 344 -10.28 9.51 -12.24
CA LYS A 344 -9.37 10.41 -12.95
C LYS A 344 -7.91 10.07 -12.64
N CYS A 345 -7.58 9.86 -11.38
CA CYS A 345 -6.24 9.48 -10.93
C CYS A 345 -5.81 8.12 -11.50
N ASN A 346 -6.63 7.10 -11.32
CA ASN A 346 -6.36 5.75 -11.83
C ASN A 346 -6.14 5.77 -13.35
N LYS A 347 -6.99 6.52 -14.09
CA LYS A 347 -6.85 6.67 -15.53
C LYS A 347 -5.53 7.34 -15.90
N ALA A 348 -5.14 8.41 -15.21
CA ALA A 348 -3.88 9.11 -15.46
C ALA A 348 -2.67 8.19 -15.26
N LEU A 349 -2.69 7.35 -14.23
CA LEU A 349 -1.64 6.36 -13.96
C LEU A 349 -1.57 5.28 -15.05
N VAL A 350 -2.70 4.72 -15.46
CA VAL A 350 -2.73 3.69 -16.52
C VAL A 350 -2.36 4.28 -17.88
N ASP A 351 -2.78 5.50 -18.19
CA ASP A 351 -2.39 6.19 -19.41
C ASP A 351 -0.87 6.38 -19.48
N GLU A 352 -0.22 6.76 -18.37
CA GLU A 352 1.23 6.98 -18.30
C GLU A 352 2.00 5.66 -18.21
N TYR A 353 1.49 4.70 -17.42
CA TYR A 353 2.11 3.41 -17.11
C TYR A 353 1.12 2.26 -17.38
N PRO A 354 1.01 1.79 -18.65
CA PRO A 354 -0.07 0.85 -19.04
C PRO A 354 -0.06 -0.50 -18.31
N ARG A 355 1.02 -0.86 -17.65
CA ARG A 355 1.13 -2.12 -16.90
C ARG A 355 1.01 -1.97 -15.39
N ILE A 356 0.96 -0.72 -14.89
CA ILE A 356 0.77 -0.48 -13.45
C ILE A 356 -0.52 -1.15 -12.96
N THR A 357 -0.47 -1.71 -11.78
CA THR A 357 -1.67 -2.25 -11.12
C THR A 357 -1.95 -1.51 -9.83
N MET A 358 -3.23 -1.38 -9.54
CA MET A 358 -3.72 -0.68 -8.36
C MET A 358 -4.80 -1.51 -7.69
N PHE A 359 -4.77 -1.54 -6.36
CA PHE A 359 -5.90 -2.01 -5.57
C PHE A 359 -6.21 -1.02 -4.44
N GLY A 360 -7.47 -0.89 -4.13
CA GLY A 360 -7.96 -0.01 -3.08
C GLY A 360 -8.27 -0.77 -1.80
N GLU A 361 -7.97 -0.17 -0.68
CA GLU A 361 -8.49 -0.67 0.58
C GLU A 361 -9.99 -0.42 0.64
N THR A 362 -10.75 -1.50 0.67
CA THR A 362 -12.20 -1.49 0.68
C THR A 362 -12.72 -2.33 1.83
N TRP A 363 -12.55 -1.82 3.04
CA TRP A 363 -13.08 -2.47 4.24
C TRP A 363 -14.58 -2.19 4.35
N VAL A 364 -15.35 -2.99 3.66
CA VAL A 364 -16.81 -2.91 3.55
C VAL A 364 -17.44 -4.28 3.86
N HIS A 365 -18.77 -4.34 3.91
CA HIS A 365 -19.50 -5.56 4.21
C HIS A 365 -20.33 -6.04 3.02
N GLY A 366 -20.07 -7.25 2.55
CA GLY A 366 -20.73 -7.89 1.42
C GLY A 366 -19.99 -7.77 0.10
N VAL A 367 -19.95 -8.87 -0.66
CA VAL A 367 -19.27 -8.92 -1.97
C VAL A 367 -19.84 -7.89 -2.96
N PRO A 368 -21.17 -7.65 -3.03
CA PRO A 368 -21.70 -6.59 -3.89
C PRO A 368 -21.16 -5.21 -3.55
N ASN A 369 -20.99 -4.91 -2.26
CA ASN A 369 -20.47 -3.62 -1.80
C ASN A 369 -18.99 -3.46 -2.15
N GLN A 370 -18.18 -4.50 -1.91
CA GLN A 370 -16.76 -4.48 -2.25
C GLN A 370 -16.55 -4.34 -3.77
N SER A 371 -17.26 -5.11 -4.57
CA SER A 371 -17.16 -5.07 -6.03
C SER A 371 -17.66 -3.76 -6.65
N TYR A 372 -18.48 -2.97 -5.93
CA TYR A 372 -18.89 -1.64 -6.37
C TYR A 372 -17.68 -0.70 -6.58
N PHE A 373 -16.65 -0.83 -5.74
CA PHE A 373 -15.48 0.05 -5.76
C PHE A 373 -14.41 -0.34 -6.77
N CYS A 374 -14.53 -1.47 -7.46
CA CYS A 374 -13.60 -1.86 -8.53
C CYS A 374 -14.32 -2.12 -9.85
N GLU A 375 -13.55 -2.48 -10.89
CA GLU A 375 -14.12 -2.95 -12.16
C GLU A 375 -15.02 -4.16 -11.91
N ASN A 376 -16.30 -4.06 -12.30
CA ASN A 376 -17.33 -5.06 -12.02
C ASN A 376 -18.22 -5.37 -13.24
N ASN A 377 -19.09 -6.39 -13.08
CA ASN A 377 -19.94 -6.91 -14.15
C ASN A 377 -21.42 -6.51 -14.01
N TYR A 378 -21.79 -5.66 -13.06
CA TYR A 378 -23.18 -5.21 -12.91
C TYR A 378 -23.38 -3.76 -13.36
N ASN A 379 -24.65 -3.40 -13.61
CA ASN A 379 -24.99 -2.10 -14.13
C ASN A 379 -25.37 -1.13 -13.01
N THR A 380 -24.42 -0.25 -12.67
CA THR A 380 -24.63 0.86 -11.72
C THR A 380 -24.41 2.19 -12.43
N SER A 381 -24.91 3.27 -11.85
CA SER A 381 -24.70 4.64 -12.38
C SER A 381 -23.23 5.05 -12.33
N PHE A 382 -22.53 4.65 -11.28
CA PHE A 382 -21.08 4.84 -11.16
C PHE A 382 -20.34 3.61 -11.71
N LYS A 383 -19.28 3.83 -12.47
CA LYS A 383 -18.40 2.79 -13.00
C LYS A 383 -16.98 3.05 -12.51
N SER A 384 -16.52 2.23 -11.59
CA SER A 384 -15.13 2.29 -11.13
C SER A 384 -14.18 1.75 -12.20
N ASN A 385 -13.02 2.37 -12.33
CA ASN A 385 -11.90 1.87 -13.10
C ASN A 385 -10.75 1.38 -12.22
N LEU A 386 -10.97 1.21 -10.92
CA LEU A 386 -10.03 0.54 -10.04
C LEU A 386 -9.94 -0.94 -10.43
N GLN A 387 -8.74 -1.45 -10.55
CA GLN A 387 -8.54 -2.80 -11.09
C GLN A 387 -8.86 -3.92 -10.09
N ALA A 388 -8.72 -3.66 -8.78
CA ALA A 388 -8.90 -4.65 -7.72
C ALA A 388 -9.14 -3.99 -6.36
N THR A 389 -9.55 -4.79 -5.39
CA THR A 389 -9.73 -4.39 -4.00
C THR A 389 -8.96 -5.31 -3.04
N THR A 390 -8.79 -4.87 -1.79
CA THR A 390 -8.41 -5.74 -0.68
C THR A 390 -9.61 -6.60 -0.31
N ASP A 391 -9.48 -7.93 -0.42
CA ASP A 391 -10.60 -8.87 -0.33
C ASP A 391 -10.96 -9.22 1.12
N PHE A 392 -11.55 -8.27 1.82
CA PHE A 392 -12.08 -8.48 3.17
C PHE A 392 -13.21 -9.51 3.23
N GLN A 393 -13.90 -9.75 2.11
CA GLN A 393 -15.05 -10.66 2.09
C GLN A 393 -14.59 -12.11 2.21
N THR A 394 -13.59 -12.53 1.44
CA THR A 394 -13.03 -13.88 1.57
C THR A 394 -12.32 -14.10 2.89
N LEU A 395 -11.83 -13.03 3.54
CA LEU A 395 -11.28 -13.12 4.89
C LEU A 395 -12.38 -13.34 5.93
N PHE A 396 -13.25 -12.36 6.13
CA PHE A 396 -14.22 -12.35 7.24
C PHE A 396 -15.41 -13.27 7.05
N TYR A 397 -15.86 -13.41 5.80
CA TYR A 397 -17.03 -14.25 5.46
C TYR A 397 -16.66 -15.52 4.69
N GLY A 398 -15.38 -15.83 4.63
CA GLY A 398 -14.86 -17.01 3.96
C GLY A 398 -13.94 -17.83 4.83
N ILE A 399 -12.62 -17.53 4.83
CA ILE A 399 -11.61 -18.42 5.44
C ILE A 399 -11.66 -18.45 6.97
N GLN A 400 -11.86 -17.30 7.64
CA GLN A 400 -11.93 -17.27 9.11
C GLN A 400 -13.08 -18.15 9.65
N PRO A 401 -14.34 -18.00 9.20
CA PRO A 401 -15.42 -18.89 9.64
C PRO A 401 -15.21 -20.34 9.18
N SER A 402 -14.60 -20.60 8.03
CA SER A 402 -14.32 -21.97 7.57
C SER A 402 -13.43 -22.74 8.56
N ILE A 403 -12.48 -22.05 9.18
CA ILE A 403 -11.52 -22.65 10.11
C ILE A 403 -12.09 -22.71 11.54
N ASN A 404 -12.81 -21.68 11.97
CA ASN A 404 -13.20 -21.51 13.37
C ASN A 404 -14.62 -21.97 13.70
N GLU A 405 -15.52 -22.02 12.73
CA GLU A 405 -16.90 -22.47 12.94
C GLU A 405 -17.05 -23.95 12.59
N ASN A 406 -18.06 -24.57 13.17
CA ASN A 406 -18.47 -25.91 12.75
C ASN A 406 -19.23 -25.84 11.41
N PHE A 407 -19.12 -26.92 10.63
CA PHE A 407 -19.91 -27.08 9.41
C PHE A 407 -21.41 -27.14 9.75
N GLY A 408 -22.23 -26.37 9.06
CA GLY A 408 -23.67 -26.31 9.18
C GLY A 408 -24.33 -26.01 7.83
N TRP A 409 -25.64 -25.74 7.82
CA TRP A 409 -26.37 -25.45 6.58
C TRP A 409 -25.79 -24.20 5.84
N THR A 410 -25.50 -23.15 6.57
CA THR A 410 -24.90 -21.91 6.05
C THR A 410 -23.56 -21.56 6.72
N GLU A 411 -23.16 -22.30 7.75
CA GLU A 411 -22.02 -22.02 8.62
C GLU A 411 -20.75 -22.75 8.16
N GLY A 412 -19.65 -22.36 8.77
CA GLY A 412 -18.33 -22.96 8.53
C GLY A 412 -17.87 -22.75 7.08
N VAL A 413 -17.39 -23.81 6.45
CA VAL A 413 -16.81 -23.74 5.09
C VAL A 413 -17.86 -23.46 3.99
N ASN A 414 -19.16 -23.58 4.27
CA ASN A 414 -20.20 -23.11 3.37
C ASN A 414 -20.13 -21.60 3.14
N LYS A 415 -19.66 -20.83 4.12
CA LYS A 415 -19.45 -19.39 3.96
C LYS A 415 -18.38 -19.08 2.91
N LEU A 416 -17.25 -19.81 2.90
CA LEU A 416 -16.23 -19.63 1.87
C LEU A 416 -16.77 -19.98 0.48
N TYR A 417 -17.46 -21.09 0.36
CA TYR A 417 -18.10 -21.50 -0.90
C TYR A 417 -19.09 -20.43 -1.41
N THR A 418 -19.97 -19.92 -0.52
CA THR A 418 -20.97 -18.92 -0.85
C THR A 418 -20.34 -17.58 -1.23
N THR A 419 -19.33 -17.13 -0.47
CA THR A 419 -18.60 -15.89 -0.77
C THR A 419 -17.92 -15.99 -2.14
N THR A 420 -17.21 -17.08 -2.40
CA THR A 420 -16.51 -17.31 -3.67
C THR A 420 -17.47 -17.44 -4.85
N SER A 421 -18.67 -17.99 -4.64
CA SER A 421 -19.68 -18.13 -5.70
C SER A 421 -20.16 -16.79 -6.26
N GLN A 422 -19.89 -15.68 -5.56
CA GLN A 422 -20.19 -14.31 -5.99
C GLN A 422 -19.08 -13.66 -6.82
N ASP A 423 -18.01 -14.39 -7.13
CA ASP A 423 -16.90 -13.89 -7.96
C ASP A 423 -17.35 -13.39 -9.34
N PHE A 424 -18.55 -13.79 -9.81
CA PHE A 424 -19.15 -13.27 -11.05
C PHE A 424 -19.39 -11.74 -11.03
N LEU A 425 -19.42 -11.11 -9.85
CA LEU A 425 -19.57 -9.66 -9.71
C LEU A 425 -18.31 -8.89 -10.10
N TYR A 426 -17.13 -9.47 -9.88
CA TYR A 426 -15.86 -8.85 -10.26
C TYR A 426 -15.58 -9.00 -11.75
N LYS A 427 -14.97 -8.00 -12.36
CA LYS A 427 -14.47 -8.10 -13.73
C LYS A 427 -13.41 -9.18 -13.87
N ASN A 428 -12.53 -9.27 -12.88
CA ASN A 428 -11.48 -10.29 -12.82
C ASN A 428 -11.12 -10.62 -11.35
N PRO A 429 -11.73 -11.65 -10.75
CA PRO A 429 -11.47 -12.01 -9.35
C PRO A 429 -10.03 -12.46 -9.07
N MET A 430 -9.24 -12.78 -10.11
CA MET A 430 -7.82 -13.10 -9.95
C MET A 430 -6.95 -11.90 -9.58
N ARG A 431 -7.49 -10.68 -9.66
CA ARG A 431 -6.79 -9.44 -9.27
C ARG A 431 -7.03 -9.08 -7.79
N GLU A 432 -8.10 -9.59 -7.17
CA GLU A 432 -8.42 -9.28 -5.77
C GLU A 432 -7.26 -9.70 -4.85
N VAL A 433 -6.91 -8.83 -3.90
CA VAL A 433 -5.81 -9.08 -2.96
C VAL A 433 -6.35 -9.80 -1.74
N ILE A 434 -6.03 -11.10 -1.64
CA ILE A 434 -6.42 -11.96 -0.52
C ILE A 434 -5.34 -11.97 0.56
N PHE A 435 -5.77 -12.05 1.81
CA PHE A 435 -4.88 -11.97 2.97
C PHE A 435 -5.51 -12.65 4.19
N LEU A 436 -4.73 -12.85 5.24
CA LEU A 436 -5.18 -13.42 6.52
C LEU A 436 -5.26 -12.37 7.62
N ASP A 437 -4.35 -11.40 7.57
CA ASP A 437 -4.30 -10.23 8.44
C ASP A 437 -3.48 -9.10 7.80
N ASN A 438 -3.40 -7.98 8.48
CA ASN A 438 -2.59 -6.81 8.13
C ASN A 438 -2.30 -5.97 9.40
N HIS A 439 -1.74 -4.78 9.22
CA HIS A 439 -1.37 -3.87 10.31
C HIS A 439 -2.57 -3.24 11.07
N ASP A 440 -3.80 -3.47 10.62
CA ASP A 440 -5.04 -2.95 11.22
C ASP A 440 -5.94 -4.06 11.79
N LEU A 441 -5.56 -5.33 11.60
CA LEU A 441 -6.32 -6.48 12.03
C LEU A 441 -5.58 -7.30 13.11
N PRO A 442 -6.32 -8.06 13.94
CA PRO A 442 -5.70 -9.07 14.80
C PRO A 442 -4.85 -10.04 13.98
N ARG A 443 -3.68 -10.40 14.51
CA ARG A 443 -2.82 -11.41 13.90
C ARG A 443 -3.59 -12.71 13.71
N PHE A 444 -3.55 -13.26 12.51
CA PHE A 444 -4.35 -14.45 12.17
C PHE A 444 -4.00 -15.65 13.05
N TYR A 445 -2.74 -15.79 13.46
CA TYR A 445 -2.34 -16.82 14.40
C TYR A 445 -3.09 -16.70 15.75
N SER A 446 -3.29 -15.48 16.26
CA SER A 446 -4.12 -15.23 17.45
C SER A 446 -5.61 -15.51 17.19
N VAL A 447 -6.13 -15.15 16.00
CA VAL A 447 -7.53 -15.38 15.61
C VAL A 447 -7.89 -16.86 15.57
N VAL A 448 -6.94 -17.72 15.22
CA VAL A 448 -7.16 -19.19 15.19
C VAL A 448 -6.79 -19.87 16.51
N GLY A 449 -6.57 -19.09 17.59
CA GLY A 449 -6.29 -19.58 18.95
C GLY A 449 -4.90 -20.16 19.11
N GLU A 450 -3.92 -19.65 18.36
CA GLU A 450 -2.53 -20.11 18.34
C GLU A 450 -2.35 -21.60 17.99
N ASP A 451 -3.35 -22.14 17.30
CA ASP A 451 -3.35 -23.50 16.76
C ASP A 451 -2.62 -23.53 15.41
N THR A 452 -1.45 -24.16 15.40
CA THR A 452 -0.62 -24.25 14.18
C THR A 452 -1.27 -25.08 13.07
N THR A 453 -2.17 -26.02 13.40
CA THR A 453 -2.88 -26.84 12.41
C THR A 453 -3.88 -25.96 11.66
N LYS A 454 -4.71 -25.21 12.39
CA LYS A 454 -5.63 -24.22 11.82
C LYS A 454 -4.88 -23.13 11.05
N TYR A 455 -3.76 -22.67 11.59
CA TYR A 455 -2.93 -21.65 10.97
C TYR A 455 -2.39 -22.10 9.60
N LYS A 456 -1.87 -23.33 9.52
CA LYS A 456 -1.43 -23.93 8.26
C LYS A 456 -2.54 -24.05 7.23
N MET A 457 -3.78 -24.31 7.63
CA MET A 457 -4.92 -24.30 6.69
C MET A 457 -5.09 -22.92 6.04
N GLY A 458 -5.00 -21.84 6.84
CA GLY A 458 -5.05 -20.46 6.34
C GLY A 458 -3.92 -20.16 5.36
N LEU A 459 -2.67 -20.49 5.72
CA LEU A 459 -1.50 -20.26 4.87
C LEU A 459 -1.59 -21.05 3.54
N ALA A 460 -2.00 -22.31 3.59
CA ALA A 460 -2.17 -23.11 2.38
C ALA A 460 -3.29 -22.55 1.48
N TRP A 461 -4.41 -22.10 2.07
CA TRP A 461 -5.48 -21.41 1.34
C TRP A 461 -4.96 -20.12 0.70
N LEU A 462 -4.28 -19.26 1.44
CA LEU A 462 -3.72 -18.02 0.95
C LEU A 462 -2.86 -18.22 -0.31
N LEU A 463 -2.03 -19.26 -0.31
CA LEU A 463 -1.08 -19.50 -1.40
C LEU A 463 -1.62 -20.34 -2.55
N THR A 464 -2.82 -20.93 -2.42
CA THR A 464 -3.41 -21.79 -3.47
C THR A 464 -4.72 -21.26 -4.03
N PHE A 465 -5.37 -20.35 -3.30
CA PHE A 465 -6.66 -19.80 -3.74
C PHE A 465 -6.50 -18.78 -4.88
N ARG A 466 -7.62 -18.28 -5.41
CA ARG A 466 -7.63 -17.24 -6.44
C ARG A 466 -7.24 -15.90 -5.85
N GLY A 467 -6.61 -15.02 -6.63
CA GLY A 467 -6.22 -13.67 -6.23
C GLY A 467 -4.72 -13.50 -6.05
N VAL A 468 -4.34 -12.32 -5.57
CA VAL A 468 -2.97 -11.93 -5.24
C VAL A 468 -2.76 -12.13 -3.74
N PRO A 469 -1.96 -13.11 -3.30
CA PRO A 469 -1.74 -13.33 -1.87
C PRO A 469 -0.89 -12.24 -1.25
N GLN A 470 -1.31 -11.73 -0.10
CA GLN A 470 -0.56 -10.81 0.74
C GLN A 470 -0.32 -11.44 2.11
N LEU A 471 0.93 -11.45 2.55
CA LEU A 471 1.38 -11.85 3.88
C LEU A 471 1.80 -10.61 4.67
N TYR A 472 1.47 -10.55 5.93
CA TYR A 472 1.94 -9.50 6.83
C TYR A 472 3.21 -9.95 7.54
N TYR A 473 4.20 -9.04 7.72
CA TYR A 473 5.49 -9.38 8.32
C TYR A 473 5.32 -10.04 9.69
N GLY A 474 6.11 -11.08 9.92
CA GLY A 474 6.09 -11.85 11.16
C GLY A 474 5.07 -12.99 11.20
N ASP A 475 4.21 -13.14 10.21
CA ASP A 475 3.30 -14.28 10.08
C ASP A 475 4.09 -15.59 9.92
N GLU A 476 5.20 -15.52 9.20
CA GLU A 476 6.10 -16.66 8.97
C GLU A 476 6.84 -17.14 10.24
N ILE A 477 6.78 -16.32 11.31
CA ILE A 477 7.40 -16.63 12.62
C ILE A 477 6.38 -16.60 13.76
N LEU A 478 5.08 -16.74 13.44
CA LEU A 478 4.01 -16.85 14.42
C LEU A 478 3.84 -15.64 15.35
N MET A 479 4.02 -14.42 14.86
CA MET A 479 3.71 -13.23 15.66
C MET A 479 2.23 -13.21 16.02
N THR A 480 1.94 -12.79 17.28
CA THR A 480 0.61 -12.73 17.86
C THR A 480 0.19 -11.29 18.16
N GLY A 481 -1.09 -11.06 18.38
CA GLY A 481 -1.62 -9.77 18.83
C GLY A 481 -3.06 -9.54 18.43
N PHE A 482 -3.73 -8.68 19.23
CA PHE A 482 -5.07 -8.14 18.95
C PHE A 482 -5.02 -6.63 18.89
N THR A 483 -5.92 -6.00 18.13
CA THR A 483 -5.88 -4.56 17.78
C THR A 483 -6.40 -3.61 18.86
N ASN A 484 -6.62 -4.04 20.06
CA ASN A 484 -7.00 -3.15 21.16
C ASN A 484 -5.92 -3.13 22.24
N PRO A 485 -4.97 -2.19 22.16
CA PRO A 485 -4.76 -1.17 21.13
C PRO A 485 -4.07 -1.70 19.84
N ASP A 486 -4.18 -0.94 18.73
CA ASP A 486 -3.68 -1.32 17.41
C ASP A 486 -2.16 -1.55 17.34
N GLY A 487 -1.37 -0.86 18.15
CA GLY A 487 0.08 -1.08 18.23
C GLY A 487 0.49 -2.51 18.62
N ASN A 488 -0.39 -3.29 19.27
CA ASN A 488 -0.10 -4.68 19.65
C ASN A 488 0.07 -5.63 18.44
N VAL A 489 -0.45 -5.28 17.26
CA VAL A 489 -0.26 -6.07 16.03
C VAL A 489 0.90 -5.55 15.19
N ARG A 490 1.59 -4.50 15.66
CA ARG A 490 2.69 -3.78 14.98
C ARG A 490 4.00 -3.88 15.74
N LEU A 491 4.25 -5.03 16.39
CA LEU A 491 5.46 -5.26 17.18
C LEU A 491 6.68 -5.46 16.27
N ASP A 492 7.89 -5.32 16.84
CA ASP A 492 9.15 -5.51 16.13
C ASP A 492 9.33 -6.94 15.62
N PHE A 493 9.91 -7.05 14.42
CA PHE A 493 10.47 -8.31 13.96
C PHE A 493 11.78 -8.60 14.72
N LYS A 494 11.78 -9.65 15.53
CA LYS A 494 12.90 -10.00 16.40
C LYS A 494 14.15 -10.37 15.60
N GLY A 495 15.25 -9.70 15.89
CA GLY A 495 16.53 -9.82 15.18
C GLY A 495 16.77 -8.67 14.19
N GLY A 496 15.84 -7.72 14.11
CA GLY A 496 15.97 -6.53 13.28
C GLY A 496 16.86 -5.43 13.88
N TRP A 497 17.23 -5.52 15.15
CA TRP A 497 18.06 -4.51 15.82
C TRP A 497 19.36 -5.10 16.36
N PRO A 498 20.46 -4.32 16.33
CA PRO A 498 21.68 -4.71 17.03
C PRO A 498 21.40 -4.99 18.52
N GLY A 499 21.82 -6.14 19.01
CA GLY A 499 21.63 -6.52 20.41
C GLY A 499 20.35 -7.30 20.71
N ASP A 500 19.50 -7.57 19.72
CA ASP A 500 18.36 -8.48 19.92
C ASP A 500 18.87 -9.86 20.33
N ALA A 501 18.27 -10.42 21.40
CA ALA A 501 18.66 -11.72 21.96
C ALA A 501 18.40 -12.90 21.00
N GLN A 502 17.49 -12.71 20.04
CA GLN A 502 17.12 -13.71 19.05
C GLN A 502 17.08 -13.07 17.66
N ASN A 503 17.58 -13.76 16.67
CA ASN A 503 17.49 -13.35 15.27
C ASN A 503 16.58 -14.30 14.49
N LYS A 504 15.31 -13.92 14.30
CA LYS A 504 14.31 -14.73 13.60
C LYS A 504 14.50 -14.76 12.08
N PHE A 505 15.36 -13.92 11.54
CA PHE A 505 15.76 -14.02 10.13
C PHE A 505 16.60 -15.27 9.84
N THR A 506 17.21 -15.89 10.87
CA THR A 506 17.99 -17.11 10.74
C THR A 506 17.28 -18.32 11.36
N LYS A 507 17.62 -19.51 10.89
CA LYS A 507 17.07 -20.77 11.40
C LYS A 507 17.37 -20.95 12.90
N GLU A 508 18.58 -20.61 13.31
CA GLU A 508 19.07 -20.76 14.69
C GLU A 508 18.30 -19.87 15.68
N GLY A 509 17.81 -18.74 15.21
CA GLY A 509 17.01 -17.82 16.04
C GLY A 509 15.53 -18.19 16.13
N ARG A 510 15.02 -19.06 15.25
CA ARG A 510 13.64 -19.54 15.28
C ARG A 510 13.49 -20.73 16.22
N THR A 511 12.39 -20.80 16.95
CA THR A 511 12.00 -22.03 17.66
C THR A 511 11.63 -23.12 16.64
N GLU A 512 11.58 -24.38 17.08
CA GLU A 512 11.16 -25.50 16.22
C GLU A 512 9.77 -25.26 15.60
N LYS A 513 8.85 -24.69 16.37
CA LYS A 513 7.49 -24.35 15.92
C LYS A 513 7.49 -23.27 14.84
N GLU A 514 8.26 -22.20 15.04
CA GLU A 514 8.41 -21.13 14.05
C GLU A 514 9.12 -21.62 12.79
N GLU A 515 10.19 -22.40 12.94
CA GLU A 515 10.90 -22.97 11.79
C GLU A 515 9.99 -23.90 10.97
N ASN A 516 9.15 -24.68 11.63
CA ASN A 516 8.19 -25.55 10.96
C ASN A 516 7.17 -24.75 10.11
N ILE A 517 6.69 -23.62 10.63
CA ILE A 517 5.78 -22.72 9.88
C ILE A 517 6.54 -22.00 8.75
N PHE A 518 7.74 -21.50 9.02
CA PHE A 518 8.58 -20.86 8.00
C PHE A 518 8.82 -21.80 6.81
N GLN A 519 9.23 -23.03 7.08
CA GLN A 519 9.48 -24.02 6.01
C GLN A 519 8.20 -24.46 5.29
N TYR A 520 7.08 -24.55 6.00
CA TYR A 520 5.78 -24.82 5.40
C TYR A 520 5.38 -23.70 4.41
N LEU A 521 5.41 -22.45 4.87
CA LEU A 521 5.08 -21.28 4.05
C LEU A 521 6.03 -21.16 2.84
N ARG A 522 7.35 -21.27 3.07
CA ARG A 522 8.38 -21.24 2.04
C ARG A 522 8.14 -22.28 0.94
N ARG A 523 7.76 -23.48 1.32
CA ARG A 523 7.47 -24.56 0.36
C ARG A 523 6.26 -24.24 -0.49
N PHE A 524 5.19 -23.78 0.09
CA PHE A 524 3.97 -23.37 -0.63
C PHE A 524 4.22 -22.16 -1.53
N ALA A 525 4.92 -21.15 -1.06
CA ALA A 525 5.24 -19.95 -1.84
C ALA A 525 6.10 -20.29 -3.07
N ASN A 526 7.12 -21.13 -2.90
CA ASN A 526 7.97 -21.57 -4.02
C ASN A 526 7.23 -22.53 -4.97
N PHE A 527 6.32 -23.39 -4.48
CA PHE A 527 5.44 -24.17 -5.33
C PHE A 527 4.52 -23.26 -6.16
N ARG A 528 3.84 -22.28 -5.52
CA ARG A 528 3.01 -21.29 -6.20
C ARG A 528 3.77 -20.58 -7.31
N LYS A 529 4.97 -20.09 -7.04
CA LYS A 529 5.81 -19.37 -8.00
C LYS A 529 6.03 -20.14 -9.31
N ASN A 530 6.08 -21.48 -9.22
CA ASN A 530 6.31 -22.37 -10.35
C ASN A 530 5.03 -23.02 -10.91
N SER A 531 3.85 -22.73 -10.32
CA SER A 531 2.58 -23.33 -10.70
C SER A 531 1.75 -22.37 -11.55
N SER A 532 1.61 -22.68 -12.85
CA SER A 532 0.73 -21.92 -13.74
C SER A 532 -0.74 -22.10 -13.38
N ALA A 533 -1.12 -23.29 -12.94
CA ALA A 533 -2.48 -23.58 -12.47
C ALA A 533 -2.90 -22.66 -11.31
N ILE A 534 -2.02 -22.44 -10.33
CA ILE A 534 -2.31 -21.55 -9.19
C ILE A 534 -2.26 -20.08 -9.59
N THR A 535 -1.23 -19.68 -10.32
CA THR A 535 -0.97 -18.25 -10.58
C THR A 535 -1.89 -17.66 -11.64
N THR A 536 -2.22 -18.41 -12.69
CA THR A 536 -3.02 -17.91 -13.83
C THR A 536 -4.17 -18.82 -14.24
N GLY A 537 -4.23 -20.03 -13.68
CA GLY A 537 -5.25 -21.02 -14.00
C GLY A 537 -6.63 -20.67 -13.47
N LYS A 538 -7.59 -21.49 -13.86
CA LYS A 538 -8.99 -21.38 -13.45
C LYS A 538 -9.20 -21.97 -12.06
N LEU A 539 -10.24 -21.51 -11.38
CA LEU A 539 -10.77 -22.10 -10.16
C LEU A 539 -12.01 -22.92 -10.51
N MET A 540 -12.12 -24.15 -9.98
CA MET A 540 -13.34 -24.92 -9.93
C MET A 540 -13.57 -25.35 -8.48
N GLN A 541 -14.76 -25.12 -7.95
CA GLN A 541 -15.10 -25.48 -6.58
C GLN A 541 -16.29 -26.44 -6.55
N TYR A 542 -16.27 -27.36 -5.60
CA TYR A 542 -17.38 -28.30 -5.34
C TYR A 542 -18.12 -27.88 -4.07
N VAL A 543 -19.44 -28.05 -4.06
CA VAL A 543 -20.26 -27.77 -2.87
C VAL A 543 -19.71 -28.56 -1.68
N PRO A 544 -19.45 -27.91 -0.54
CA PRO A 544 -18.96 -28.60 0.66
C PRO A 544 -19.90 -29.70 1.10
N ARG A 545 -19.37 -30.84 1.55
CA ARG A 545 -20.12 -31.93 2.15
C ARG A 545 -19.45 -32.38 3.42
N ASP A 546 -20.23 -32.58 4.47
CA ASP A 546 -19.76 -33.11 5.75
C ASP A 546 -18.48 -32.40 6.27
N GLY A 547 -18.42 -31.09 6.12
CA GLY A 547 -17.28 -30.28 6.53
C GLY A 547 -16.04 -30.39 5.64
N VAL A 548 -16.12 -31.07 4.50
CA VAL A 548 -15.05 -31.17 3.50
C VAL A 548 -15.36 -30.29 2.29
N TYR A 549 -14.47 -29.40 1.96
CA TYR A 549 -14.54 -28.53 0.80
C TYR A 549 -13.40 -28.85 -0.16
N VAL A 550 -13.73 -29.02 -1.44
CA VAL A 550 -12.76 -29.33 -2.50
C VAL A 550 -12.83 -28.26 -3.58
N TYR A 551 -11.67 -27.75 -3.93
CA TYR A 551 -11.50 -26.89 -5.09
C TYR A 551 -10.27 -27.30 -5.90
N PHE A 552 -10.30 -26.96 -7.18
CA PHE A 552 -9.21 -27.19 -8.12
C PHE A 552 -8.69 -25.87 -8.65
N ARG A 553 -7.37 -25.80 -8.81
CA ARG A 553 -6.70 -24.82 -9.65
C ARG A 553 -6.15 -25.56 -10.85
N TYR A 554 -6.47 -25.09 -12.05
CA TYR A 554 -6.07 -25.83 -13.24
C TYR A 554 -5.91 -24.95 -14.48
N ASP A 555 -5.06 -25.40 -15.37
CA ASP A 555 -4.92 -24.95 -16.75
C ASP A 555 -4.68 -26.16 -17.67
N ASP A 556 -4.25 -25.92 -18.91
CA ASP A 556 -4.01 -26.98 -19.88
C ASP A 556 -2.75 -27.84 -19.56
N LYS A 557 -1.90 -27.37 -18.62
CA LYS A 557 -0.60 -27.99 -18.28
C LYS A 557 -0.60 -28.67 -16.92
N GLN A 558 -1.38 -28.17 -15.98
CA GLN A 558 -1.30 -28.56 -14.58
C GLN A 558 -2.68 -28.57 -13.93
N THR A 559 -2.89 -29.52 -13.03
CA THR A 559 -4.08 -29.57 -12.16
C THR A 559 -3.62 -29.74 -10.72
N VAL A 560 -4.07 -28.84 -9.86
CA VAL A 560 -3.83 -28.87 -8.41
C VAL A 560 -5.19 -29.05 -7.73
N MET A 561 -5.34 -30.14 -6.97
CA MET A 561 -6.51 -30.41 -6.13
C MET A 561 -6.24 -29.96 -4.71
N CYS A 562 -7.13 -29.16 -4.15
CA CYS A 562 -7.06 -28.67 -2.78
C CYS A 562 -8.26 -29.22 -2.00
N VAL A 563 -7.99 -29.97 -0.94
CA VAL A 563 -9.01 -30.62 -0.09
C VAL A 563 -8.91 -30.04 1.31
N MET A 564 -9.92 -29.30 1.74
CA MET A 564 -9.99 -28.68 3.06
C MET A 564 -10.96 -29.47 3.95
N ASN A 565 -10.45 -30.16 4.95
CA ASN A 565 -11.25 -30.78 6.00
C ASN A 565 -11.34 -29.84 7.21
N THR A 566 -12.51 -29.27 7.42
CA THR A 566 -12.76 -28.34 8.53
C THR A 566 -13.26 -29.02 9.80
N ASN A 567 -13.44 -30.34 9.80
CA ASN A 567 -13.78 -31.13 10.97
C ASN A 567 -12.56 -31.30 11.91
N ASN A 568 -12.82 -31.60 13.16
CA ASN A 568 -11.75 -31.93 14.11
C ASN A 568 -11.17 -33.33 13.86
N ASN A 569 -11.97 -34.24 13.29
CA ASN A 569 -11.61 -35.62 13.02
C ASN A 569 -11.26 -35.82 11.53
N SER A 570 -10.58 -36.91 11.24
CA SER A 570 -10.32 -37.35 9.86
C SER A 570 -11.63 -37.61 9.11
N SER A 571 -11.63 -37.30 7.83
CA SER A 571 -12.74 -37.56 6.90
C SER A 571 -12.25 -38.41 5.74
N THR A 572 -13.10 -39.41 5.36
CA THR A 572 -12.85 -40.26 4.20
C THR A 572 -13.98 -40.05 3.18
N PHE A 573 -13.63 -39.83 1.93
CA PHE A 573 -14.58 -39.57 0.86
C PHE A 573 -14.13 -40.18 -0.46
N ASP A 574 -15.11 -40.42 -1.35
CA ASP A 574 -14.90 -41.03 -2.65
C ASP A 574 -14.44 -40.01 -3.69
N LEU A 575 -13.37 -40.31 -4.41
CA LEU A 575 -12.79 -39.43 -5.43
C LEU A 575 -13.60 -39.44 -6.74
N SER A 576 -14.49 -40.40 -6.97
CA SER A 576 -15.34 -40.47 -8.18
C SER A 576 -16.21 -39.22 -8.36
N ARG A 577 -16.59 -38.57 -7.25
CA ARG A 577 -17.31 -37.28 -7.27
C ARG A 577 -16.55 -36.17 -8.06
N PHE A 578 -15.26 -36.27 -8.10
CA PHE A 578 -14.38 -35.24 -8.71
C PHE A 578 -13.87 -35.66 -10.09
N SER A 579 -14.45 -36.72 -10.68
CA SER A 579 -14.02 -37.27 -11.97
C SER A 579 -13.91 -36.23 -13.09
N GLU A 580 -14.73 -35.19 -13.06
CA GLU A 580 -14.66 -34.06 -14.03
C GLU A 580 -13.26 -33.42 -14.12
N ARG A 581 -12.51 -33.43 -13.02
CA ARG A 581 -11.12 -32.85 -12.99
C ARG A 581 -10.05 -33.89 -12.69
N MET A 582 -10.40 -35.11 -12.37
CA MET A 582 -9.45 -36.16 -11.99
C MET A 582 -9.22 -37.21 -13.07
N GLN A 583 -10.02 -37.20 -14.15
CA GLN A 583 -9.91 -38.23 -15.20
C GLN A 583 -8.50 -38.24 -15.82
N GLY A 584 -7.90 -39.43 -15.83
CA GLY A 584 -6.58 -39.66 -16.43
C GLY A 584 -5.40 -39.41 -15.52
N PHE A 585 -5.62 -38.99 -14.26
CA PHE A 585 -4.58 -38.91 -13.24
C PHE A 585 -4.58 -40.19 -12.38
N THR A 586 -3.39 -40.71 -12.09
CA THR A 586 -3.19 -41.93 -11.28
C THR A 586 -2.37 -41.67 -10.02
N LYS A 587 -1.66 -40.53 -9.98
CA LYS A 587 -0.79 -40.12 -8.87
C LYS A 587 -1.06 -38.72 -8.41
N ALA A 588 -0.63 -38.42 -7.21
CA ALA A 588 -0.63 -37.07 -6.64
C ALA A 588 0.70 -36.77 -5.93
N TYR A 589 1.14 -35.53 -6.05
CA TYR A 589 2.28 -35.02 -5.30
C TYR A 589 1.76 -34.07 -4.21
N ASP A 590 1.94 -34.43 -2.95
CA ASP A 590 1.58 -33.57 -1.81
C ASP A 590 2.59 -32.42 -1.66
N VAL A 591 2.11 -31.22 -1.83
CA VAL A 591 2.93 -30.02 -1.75
C VAL A 591 3.52 -29.80 -0.34
N ALA A 592 2.77 -30.16 0.71
CA ALA A 592 3.20 -29.96 2.08
C ALA A 592 4.34 -30.89 2.49
N THR A 593 4.32 -32.15 2.07
CA THR A 593 5.32 -33.15 2.45
C THR A 593 6.40 -33.36 1.39
N GLY A 594 6.09 -33.04 0.12
CA GLY A 594 6.97 -33.36 -1.01
C GLY A 594 6.92 -34.83 -1.45
N VAL A 595 5.92 -35.58 -1.01
CA VAL A 595 5.79 -37.01 -1.29
C VAL A 595 4.80 -37.25 -2.43
N GLU A 596 5.16 -38.10 -3.38
CA GLU A 596 4.28 -38.62 -4.42
C GLU A 596 3.63 -39.92 -3.94
N PHE A 597 2.34 -40.08 -4.22
CA PHE A 597 1.57 -41.29 -3.88
C PHE A 597 0.57 -41.64 -4.97
N ASN A 598 0.14 -42.89 -5.04
CA ASN A 598 -0.92 -43.35 -5.96
C ASN A 598 -2.28 -42.88 -5.47
N LEU A 599 -3.14 -42.47 -6.41
CA LEU A 599 -4.54 -42.13 -6.12
C LEU A 599 -5.38 -43.40 -5.96
N GLU A 600 -5.88 -43.60 -4.76
CA GLU A 600 -6.85 -44.67 -4.47
C GLU A 600 -8.29 -44.15 -4.70
N PRO A 601 -9.29 -45.02 -4.91
CA PRO A 601 -10.69 -44.58 -5.09
C PRO A 601 -11.26 -43.74 -3.96
N LYS A 602 -10.72 -43.90 -2.76
CA LYS A 602 -11.08 -43.10 -1.56
C LYS A 602 -9.86 -42.40 -1.00
N LEU A 603 -10.06 -41.16 -0.57
CA LEU A 603 -9.04 -40.36 0.08
C LEU A 603 -9.42 -40.10 1.54
N THR A 604 -8.48 -40.35 2.46
CA THR A 604 -8.61 -39.98 3.87
C THR A 604 -7.73 -38.76 4.16
N ILE A 605 -8.33 -37.76 4.77
CA ILE A 605 -7.65 -36.51 5.15
C ILE A 605 -7.81 -36.26 6.65
N GLY A 606 -6.73 -35.86 7.33
CA GLY A 606 -6.76 -35.51 8.74
C GLY A 606 -7.69 -34.35 9.07
N GLY A 607 -8.09 -34.24 10.34
CA GLY A 607 -8.90 -33.11 10.81
C GLY A 607 -8.15 -31.78 10.80
N LYS A 608 -8.85 -30.67 10.58
CA LYS A 608 -8.29 -29.32 10.49
C LYS A 608 -7.06 -29.26 9.58
N TYR A 609 -7.20 -29.77 8.35
CA TYR A 609 -6.10 -29.85 7.40
C TYR A 609 -6.54 -29.44 6.00
N LEU A 610 -5.67 -28.73 5.29
CA LEU A 610 -5.81 -28.47 3.85
C LEU A 610 -4.71 -29.23 3.11
N LEU A 611 -5.09 -30.30 2.46
CA LEU A 611 -4.23 -31.09 1.58
C LEU A 611 -4.19 -30.43 0.20
N VAL A 612 -2.99 -30.16 -0.29
CA VAL A 612 -2.77 -29.58 -1.63
C VAL A 612 -1.97 -30.56 -2.46
N MET A 613 -2.57 -31.06 -3.53
CA MET A 613 -2.00 -32.11 -4.38
C MET A 613 -1.87 -31.63 -5.82
N GLU A 614 -0.69 -31.71 -6.38
CA GLU A 614 -0.52 -31.68 -7.83
C GLU A 614 -0.84 -33.05 -8.41
N LEU A 615 -1.86 -33.13 -9.28
CA LEU A 615 -2.26 -34.39 -9.91
C LEU A 615 -1.33 -34.75 -11.06
N ARG A 616 -0.94 -36.04 -11.17
CA ARG A 616 0.01 -36.57 -12.15
C ARG A 616 -0.56 -37.82 -12.85
N LYS A 617 -0.13 -38.05 -14.09
CA LYS A 617 -0.51 -39.22 -14.89
C LYS A 617 0.29 -40.44 -14.50
#